data_c64b05db46d9ad9f1a4d731aa7ecbc11
#
_entry.id   c64b05db46d9ad9f1a4d731aa7ecbc11
#
_cell.length_a   1.000
_cell.length_b   1.000
_cell.length_c   1.000
_cell.angle_alpha   90.00
_cell.angle_beta   90.00
_cell.angle_gamma   90.00
#
_symmetry.space_group_name_H-M   'P 1'
#
loop_
_entity.id
_entity.type
_entity.pdbx_description
1 polymer ?
#
loop_
_entity_poly.entity_id
_entity_poly.type
_entity_poly.pdbx_seq_one_letter_code
_entity_poly.pdbx_strand_id
1 'polypeptide(L)'
;MYKNKVIICGVDTSKLPRLKEAQKEALLKKSAAGDKAAREELINGNLRLVLSVIQRFTGRGENLDDLFQVGCIGLIKSIDNFDVTQNVRFSTYAVPMIIGEIRRYLRDNNSIRVSRSIKDTAYKAMQVKERLSAEKQTEPTVQEIAAELGLPQEDVVIALESIVSPISLYDPVYSDGGDTIYVLDQVGDNNDDSNWLDEIAL
;
A
#
# COMPACT_ATOMS: atom_id res chain seq x y z
N MET A 1 20.46 13.02 22.36
CA MET A 1 19.28 12.34 21.78
C MET A 1 18.87 13.13 20.54
N TYR A 2 19.28 12.70 19.33
CA TYR A 2 18.96 13.40 18.09
C TYR A 2 17.44 13.27 17.88
N LYS A 3 16.70 14.38 17.98
CA LYS A 3 15.33 14.45 17.53
C LYS A 3 15.35 14.45 16.01
N ASN A 4 15.15 13.30 15.39
CA ASN A 4 14.96 13.22 13.96
C ASN A 4 13.72 14.06 13.61
N LYS A 5 13.96 15.24 13.08
CA LYS A 5 12.93 16.15 12.60
C LYS A 5 12.50 15.63 11.22
N VAL A 6 11.37 14.99 11.18
CA VAL A 6 10.74 14.53 9.93
C VAL A 6 9.50 15.39 9.69
N ILE A 7 9.38 15.94 8.50
CA ILE A 7 8.18 16.66 8.04
C ILE A 7 7.40 15.67 7.18
N ILE A 8 6.17 15.39 7.57
CA ILE A 8 5.23 14.49 6.85
C ILE A 8 3.98 15.30 6.56
N CYS A 9 3.55 15.38 5.30
CA CYS A 9 2.41 16.21 4.86
C CYS A 9 2.46 17.65 5.37
N GLY A 10 3.67 18.25 5.45
CA GLY A 10 3.86 19.59 6.00
C GLY A 10 3.77 19.69 7.53
N VAL A 11 3.51 18.59 8.25
CA VAL A 11 3.43 18.55 9.70
C VAL A 11 4.79 18.23 10.30
N ASP A 12 5.29 19.12 11.18
CA ASP A 12 6.51 18.87 11.96
C ASP A 12 6.22 17.86 13.08
N THR A 13 6.68 16.62 12.88
CA THR A 13 6.43 15.51 13.81
C THR A 13 7.02 15.73 15.21
N SER A 14 7.99 16.63 15.36
CA SER A 14 8.62 16.95 16.64
C SER A 14 7.71 17.80 17.55
N LYS A 15 6.82 18.60 16.94
CA LYS A 15 5.93 19.55 17.63
C LYS A 15 4.56 18.99 17.96
N LEU A 16 4.27 17.76 17.56
CA LEU A 16 2.97 17.14 17.80
C LEU A 16 2.66 17.05 19.30
N PRO A 17 1.45 17.49 19.72
CA PRO A 17 1.04 17.48 21.12
C PRO A 17 0.93 16.04 21.66
N ARG A 18 1.03 15.90 22.97
CA ARG A 18 0.77 14.66 23.69
C ARG A 18 -0.33 14.87 24.69
N LEU A 19 -1.40 14.13 24.56
CA LEU A 19 -2.49 14.13 25.53
C LEU A 19 -2.22 13.10 26.64
N LYS A 20 -2.47 13.48 27.89
CA LYS A 20 -2.51 12.55 29.02
C LYS A 20 -3.80 11.71 28.94
N GLU A 21 -3.79 10.53 29.55
CA GLU A 21 -4.94 9.60 29.45
C GLU A 21 -6.24 10.21 29.98
N ALA A 22 -6.19 10.89 31.12
CA ALA A 22 -7.35 11.59 31.66
C ALA A 22 -7.90 12.70 30.74
N GLN A 23 -7.01 13.38 30.00
CA GLN A 23 -7.44 14.39 29.02
C GLN A 23 -8.12 13.74 27.81
N LYS A 24 -7.60 12.60 27.35
CA LYS A 24 -8.22 11.86 26.24
C LYS A 24 -9.64 11.39 26.59
N GLU A 25 -9.84 10.83 27.78
CA GLU A 25 -11.16 10.41 28.24
C GLU A 25 -12.15 11.57 28.33
N ALA A 26 -11.72 12.72 28.88
CA ALA A 26 -12.55 13.90 28.92
C ALA A 26 -12.92 14.44 27.54
N LEU A 27 -11.96 14.47 26.62
CA LEU A 27 -12.18 14.89 25.24
C LEU A 27 -13.05 13.91 24.45
N LEU A 28 -12.88 12.58 24.66
CA LEU A 28 -13.73 11.57 24.05
C LEU A 28 -15.20 11.74 24.44
N LYS A 29 -15.48 11.99 25.73
CA LYS A 29 -16.84 12.26 26.21
C LYS A 29 -17.43 13.51 25.56
N LYS A 30 -16.65 14.60 25.43
CA LYS A 30 -17.09 15.83 24.77
C LYS A 30 -17.31 15.63 23.28
N SER A 31 -16.41 14.92 22.60
CA SER A 31 -16.53 14.60 21.18
C SER A 31 -17.78 13.76 20.90
N ALA A 32 -18.07 12.77 21.76
CA ALA A 32 -19.31 11.96 21.67
C ALA A 32 -20.58 12.81 21.89
N ALA A 33 -20.49 13.91 22.63
CA ALA A 33 -21.57 14.90 22.79
C ALA A 33 -21.68 15.90 21.62
N GLY A 34 -20.84 15.78 20.57
CA GLY A 34 -20.88 16.60 19.38
C GLY A 34 -19.94 17.82 19.38
N ASP A 35 -19.04 17.96 20.36
CA ASP A 35 -18.07 19.05 20.42
C ASP A 35 -16.97 18.87 19.34
N LYS A 36 -17.03 19.72 18.31
CA LYS A 36 -16.07 19.70 17.19
C LYS A 36 -14.66 20.08 17.62
N ALA A 37 -14.52 21.03 18.56
CA ALA A 37 -13.22 21.48 19.05
C ALA A 37 -12.52 20.35 19.83
N ALA A 38 -13.25 19.64 20.68
CA ALA A 38 -12.73 18.47 21.38
C ALA A 38 -12.32 17.34 20.42
N ARG A 39 -13.08 17.14 19.33
CA ARG A 39 -12.76 16.17 18.27
C ARG A 39 -11.45 16.53 17.55
N GLU A 40 -11.26 17.79 17.17
CA GLU A 40 -10.03 18.27 16.54
C GLU A 40 -8.81 18.13 17.46
N GLU A 41 -8.96 18.47 18.73
CA GLU A 41 -7.90 18.31 19.73
C GLU A 41 -7.52 16.84 19.93
N LEU A 42 -8.50 15.92 19.93
CA LEU A 42 -8.25 14.48 19.96
C LEU A 42 -7.46 13.98 18.74
N ILE A 43 -7.84 14.43 17.54
CA ILE A 43 -7.14 14.04 16.31
C ILE A 43 -5.67 14.49 16.41
N ASN A 44 -5.45 15.78 16.68
CA ASN A 44 -4.12 16.37 16.76
C ASN A 44 -3.25 15.71 17.85
N GLY A 45 -3.84 15.42 19.00
CA GLY A 45 -3.15 14.79 20.13
C GLY A 45 -2.81 13.32 19.92
N ASN A 46 -3.41 12.65 18.92
CA ASN A 46 -3.17 11.24 18.60
C ASN A 46 -2.42 11.00 17.28
N LEU A 47 -2.00 12.04 16.54
CA LEU A 47 -1.22 11.88 15.30
C LEU A 47 0.08 11.09 15.53
N ARG A 48 0.69 11.18 16.71
CA ARG A 48 1.87 10.35 17.06
C ARG A 48 1.57 8.87 17.07
N LEU A 49 0.33 8.47 17.40
CA LEU A 49 -0.09 7.08 17.33
C LEU A 49 -0.09 6.59 15.89
N VAL A 50 -0.61 7.41 14.96
CA VAL A 50 -0.56 7.12 13.51
C VAL A 50 0.88 6.94 13.07
N LEU A 51 1.79 7.86 13.42
CA LEU A 51 3.21 7.75 13.08
C LEU A 51 3.84 6.45 13.57
N SER A 52 3.52 6.00 14.78
CA SER A 52 4.05 4.73 15.32
C SER A 52 3.53 3.50 14.56
N VAL A 53 2.31 3.58 14.01
CA VAL A 53 1.72 2.49 13.25
C VAL A 53 2.31 2.43 11.84
N ILE A 54 2.45 3.56 11.15
CA ILE A 54 2.96 3.59 9.76
C ILE A 54 4.41 3.12 9.66
N GLN A 55 5.23 3.28 10.71
CA GLN A 55 6.60 2.75 10.74
C GLN A 55 6.68 1.25 10.42
N ARG A 56 5.62 0.47 10.71
CA ARG A 56 5.56 -0.96 10.41
C ARG A 56 5.31 -1.26 8.93
N PHE A 57 4.94 -0.24 8.15
CA PHE A 57 4.61 -0.34 6.73
C PHE A 57 5.63 0.36 5.83
N THR A 58 6.67 0.98 6.42
CA THR A 58 7.80 1.54 5.68
C THR A 58 8.56 0.42 4.96
N GLY A 59 9.03 0.69 3.74
CA GLY A 59 9.76 -0.31 2.94
C GLY A 59 8.89 -1.13 1.99
N ARG A 60 7.60 -0.79 1.83
CA ARG A 60 6.69 -1.44 0.85
C ARG A 60 6.55 -0.68 -0.47
N GLY A 61 7.42 0.31 -0.73
CA GLY A 61 7.40 1.10 -1.96
C GLY A 61 6.38 2.26 -1.97
N GLU A 62 5.53 2.36 -0.95
CA GLU A 62 4.52 3.40 -0.86
C GLU A 62 5.06 4.69 -0.24
N ASN A 63 4.47 5.82 -0.66
CA ASN A 63 4.81 7.12 -0.10
C ASN A 63 4.37 7.21 1.37
N LEU A 64 5.30 7.67 2.23
CA LEU A 64 5.04 7.83 3.66
C LEU A 64 3.93 8.85 3.95
N ASP A 65 3.81 9.89 3.12
CA ASP A 65 2.77 10.91 3.24
C ASP A 65 1.38 10.32 3.00
N ASP A 66 1.24 9.44 2.00
CA ASP A 66 -0.03 8.77 1.69
C ASP A 66 -0.41 7.79 2.80
N LEU A 67 0.54 7.01 3.30
CA LEU A 67 0.32 6.12 4.44
C LEU A 67 -0.12 6.91 5.69
N PHE A 68 0.46 8.09 5.91
CA PHE A 68 0.09 8.95 7.03
C PHE A 68 -1.33 9.48 6.87
N GLN A 69 -1.72 9.98 5.70
CA GLN A 69 -3.07 10.47 5.43
C GLN A 69 -4.12 9.36 5.61
N VAL A 70 -3.86 8.18 5.06
CA VAL A 70 -4.75 7.01 5.23
C VAL A 70 -4.82 6.58 6.70
N GLY A 71 -3.70 6.60 7.40
CA GLY A 71 -3.65 6.34 8.84
C GLY A 71 -4.48 7.36 9.64
N CYS A 72 -4.45 8.63 9.26
CA CYS A 72 -5.29 9.68 9.86
C CYS A 72 -6.78 9.43 9.61
N ILE A 73 -7.17 8.93 8.43
CA ILE A 73 -8.57 8.51 8.16
C ILE A 73 -8.98 7.39 9.14
N GLY A 74 -8.11 6.41 9.36
CA GLY A 74 -8.34 5.34 10.35
C GLY A 74 -8.47 5.87 11.78
N LEU A 75 -7.65 6.85 12.16
CA LEU A 75 -7.74 7.53 13.46
C LEU A 75 -9.08 8.28 13.61
N ILE A 76 -9.48 9.05 12.61
CA ILE A 76 -10.74 9.80 12.61
C ILE A 76 -11.93 8.85 12.79
N LYS A 77 -11.99 7.78 11.98
CA LYS A 77 -13.03 6.75 12.12
C LYS A 77 -13.03 6.11 13.50
N SER A 78 -11.86 5.92 14.10
CA SER A 78 -11.77 5.36 15.45
C SER A 78 -12.29 6.31 16.52
N ILE A 79 -12.08 7.63 16.38
CA ILE A 79 -12.62 8.63 17.31
C ILE A 79 -14.15 8.70 17.20
N ASP A 80 -14.66 8.71 15.97
CA ASP A 80 -16.10 8.85 15.71
C ASP A 80 -16.91 7.62 16.16
N ASN A 81 -16.30 6.42 16.14
CA ASN A 81 -16.97 5.16 16.49
C ASN A 81 -16.57 4.60 17.87
N PHE A 82 -15.78 5.32 18.65
CA PHE A 82 -15.34 4.82 19.95
C PHE A 82 -16.45 4.90 20.99
N ASP A 83 -16.78 3.77 21.58
CA ASP A 83 -17.71 3.70 22.70
C ASP A 83 -16.99 3.92 24.05
N VAL A 84 -17.25 5.06 24.67
CA VAL A 84 -16.63 5.48 25.93
C VAL A 84 -17.07 4.64 27.13
N THR A 85 -18.17 3.86 26.99
CA THR A 85 -18.70 3.00 28.06
C THR A 85 -17.89 1.70 28.21
N GLN A 86 -17.17 1.32 27.19
CA GLN A 86 -16.32 0.15 27.22
C GLN A 86 -15.03 0.45 28.00
N ASN A 87 -14.72 -0.40 28.96
CA ASN A 87 -13.53 -0.25 29.82
C ASN A 87 -12.23 -0.65 29.07
N VAL A 88 -12.01 -0.07 27.88
CA VAL A 88 -10.86 -0.33 27.01
C VAL A 88 -10.15 0.99 26.70
N ARG A 89 -8.82 0.96 26.65
CA ARG A 89 -8.06 2.15 26.26
C ARG A 89 -8.31 2.48 24.78
N PHE A 90 -8.48 3.77 24.49
CA PHE A 90 -8.69 4.27 23.13
C PHE A 90 -7.64 3.73 22.14
N SER A 91 -6.35 3.70 22.51
CA SER A 91 -5.29 3.20 21.64
C SER A 91 -5.46 1.73 21.25
N THR A 92 -6.03 0.90 22.12
CA THR A 92 -6.30 -0.52 21.83
C THR A 92 -7.34 -0.68 20.74
N TYR A 93 -8.32 0.22 20.68
CA TYR A 93 -9.32 0.25 19.62
C TYR A 93 -8.81 0.95 18.34
N ALA A 94 -8.10 2.08 18.47
CA ALA A 94 -7.66 2.89 17.35
C ALA A 94 -6.57 2.20 16.49
N VAL A 95 -5.61 1.48 17.10
CA VAL A 95 -4.51 0.84 16.37
C VAL A 95 -5.01 -0.18 15.34
N PRO A 96 -5.89 -1.13 15.65
CA PRO A 96 -6.47 -2.02 14.65
C PRO A 96 -7.22 -1.30 13.53
N MET A 97 -7.94 -0.22 13.86
CA MET A 97 -8.67 0.58 12.85
C MET A 97 -7.70 1.27 11.88
N ILE A 98 -6.65 1.89 12.39
CA ILE A 98 -5.59 2.52 11.58
C ILE A 98 -4.91 1.46 10.68
N ILE A 99 -4.53 0.32 11.24
CA ILE A 99 -3.93 -0.80 10.49
C ILE A 99 -4.89 -1.30 9.41
N GLY A 100 -6.17 -1.40 9.72
CA GLY A 100 -7.20 -1.84 8.79
C GLY A 100 -7.32 -0.93 7.56
N GLU A 101 -7.34 0.39 7.75
CA GLU A 101 -7.40 1.36 6.65
C GLU A 101 -6.10 1.33 5.82
N ILE A 102 -4.93 1.26 6.45
CA ILE A 102 -3.65 1.16 5.74
C ILE A 102 -3.59 -0.13 4.90
N ARG A 103 -3.97 -1.28 5.46
CA ARG A 103 -4.00 -2.55 4.71
C ARG A 103 -4.99 -2.52 3.56
N ARG A 104 -6.14 -1.85 3.74
CA ARG A 104 -7.12 -1.65 2.69
C ARG A 104 -6.53 -0.82 1.56
N TYR A 105 -5.91 0.32 1.88
CA TYR A 105 -5.23 1.17 0.92
C TYR A 105 -4.16 0.39 0.15
N LEU A 106 -3.22 -0.27 0.83
CA LEU A 106 -2.16 -1.06 0.20
C LEU A 106 -2.68 -2.15 -0.74
N ARG A 107 -3.84 -2.73 -0.44
CA ARG A 107 -4.46 -3.73 -1.30
C ARG A 107 -5.10 -3.11 -2.54
N ASP A 108 -5.72 -1.94 -2.37
CA ASP A 108 -6.55 -1.32 -3.40
C ASP A 108 -5.75 -0.31 -4.27
N ASN A 109 -4.57 0.15 -3.80
CA ASN A 109 -3.70 1.14 -4.46
C ASN A 109 -2.71 0.50 -5.45
N ASN A 110 -3.18 -0.40 -6.30
CA ASN A 110 -2.37 -0.91 -7.40
C ASN A 110 -2.75 -0.21 -8.71
N SER A 111 -1.76 0.06 -9.57
CA SER A 111 -1.96 0.65 -10.89
C SER A 111 -2.93 -0.16 -11.75
N ILE A 112 -2.89 -1.49 -11.62
CA ILE A 112 -3.80 -2.42 -12.28
C ILE A 112 -4.64 -3.13 -11.24
N ARG A 113 -5.98 -3.11 -11.42
CA ARG A 113 -6.91 -3.80 -10.54
C ARG A 113 -6.89 -5.30 -10.81
N VAL A 114 -6.36 -6.06 -9.87
CA VAL A 114 -6.36 -7.54 -9.88
C VAL A 114 -7.42 -8.07 -8.92
N SER A 115 -8.14 -9.12 -9.30
CA SER A 115 -9.15 -9.76 -8.44
C SER A 115 -8.50 -10.35 -7.18
N ARG A 116 -9.29 -10.47 -6.10
CA ARG A 116 -8.79 -11.04 -4.84
C ARG A 116 -8.37 -12.49 -4.98
N SER A 117 -9.12 -13.28 -5.73
CA SER A 117 -8.82 -14.69 -5.96
C SER A 117 -7.46 -14.87 -6.64
N ILE A 118 -7.17 -14.06 -7.68
CA ILE A 118 -5.88 -14.10 -8.38
C ILE A 118 -4.74 -13.67 -7.43
N LYS A 119 -4.93 -12.60 -6.64
CA LYS A 119 -3.92 -12.16 -5.65
C LYS A 119 -3.66 -13.23 -4.59
N ASP A 120 -4.70 -13.91 -4.09
CA ASP A 120 -4.55 -14.98 -3.10
C ASP A 120 -3.81 -16.19 -3.71
N THR A 121 -4.10 -16.54 -4.96
CA THR A 121 -3.39 -17.59 -5.70
C THR A 121 -1.92 -17.20 -5.93
N ALA A 122 -1.66 -15.96 -6.36
CA ALA A 122 -0.32 -15.44 -6.54
C ALA A 122 0.52 -15.50 -5.25
N TYR A 123 -0.07 -15.07 -4.12
CA TYR A 123 0.61 -15.13 -2.83
C TYR A 123 0.97 -16.56 -2.42
N LYS A 124 0.04 -17.51 -2.59
CA LYS A 124 0.31 -18.94 -2.34
C LYS A 124 1.39 -19.49 -3.27
N ALA A 125 1.33 -19.13 -4.56
CA ALA A 125 2.32 -19.55 -5.55
C ALA A 125 3.73 -19.04 -5.19
N MET A 126 3.85 -17.77 -4.74
CA MET A 126 5.12 -17.23 -4.27
C MET A 126 5.66 -17.97 -3.04
N GLN A 127 4.81 -18.27 -2.07
CA GLN A 127 5.22 -19.02 -0.88
C GLN A 127 5.72 -20.42 -1.23
N VAL A 128 5.02 -21.11 -2.15
CA VAL A 128 5.45 -22.43 -2.64
C VAL A 128 6.75 -22.31 -3.42
N LYS A 129 6.89 -21.29 -4.28
CA LYS A 129 8.13 -21.01 -5.02
C LYS A 129 9.31 -20.82 -4.07
N GLU A 130 9.18 -20.00 -3.05
CA GLU A 130 10.23 -19.76 -2.05
C GLU A 130 10.60 -21.05 -1.29
N ARG A 131 9.59 -21.82 -0.86
CA ARG A 131 9.81 -23.08 -0.15
C ARG A 131 10.55 -24.10 -1.02
N LEU A 132 10.06 -24.34 -2.24
CA LEU A 132 10.69 -25.31 -3.16
C LEU A 132 12.09 -24.86 -3.57
N SER A 133 12.31 -23.55 -3.76
CA SER A 133 13.63 -23.00 -4.05
C SER A 133 14.62 -23.24 -2.90
N ALA A 134 14.17 -23.09 -1.65
CA ALA A 134 14.97 -23.34 -0.47
C ALA A 134 15.30 -24.86 -0.31
N GLU A 135 14.34 -25.74 -0.62
CA GLU A 135 14.52 -27.18 -0.50
C GLU A 135 15.43 -27.75 -1.63
N LYS A 136 15.24 -27.29 -2.86
CA LYS A 136 15.94 -27.85 -4.03
C LYS A 136 17.23 -27.11 -4.39
N GLN A 137 17.45 -25.91 -3.83
CA GLN A 137 18.55 -25.00 -4.18
C GLN A 137 18.57 -24.61 -5.69
N THR A 138 17.44 -24.78 -6.36
CA THR A 138 17.21 -24.43 -7.76
C THR A 138 15.87 -23.74 -7.91
N GLU A 139 15.70 -22.93 -8.95
CA GLU A 139 14.42 -22.26 -9.21
C GLU A 139 13.37 -23.31 -9.64
N PRO A 140 12.22 -23.42 -8.94
CA PRO A 140 11.18 -24.40 -9.27
C PRO A 140 10.45 -24.00 -10.56
N THR A 141 10.04 -25.01 -11.31
CA THR A 141 9.24 -24.82 -12.53
C THR A 141 7.78 -24.50 -12.18
N VAL A 142 7.08 -23.85 -13.12
CA VAL A 142 5.64 -23.57 -12.96
C VAL A 142 4.83 -24.86 -12.74
N GLN A 143 5.26 -25.97 -13.37
CA GLN A 143 4.61 -27.28 -13.22
C GLN A 143 4.71 -27.79 -11.78
N GLU A 144 5.86 -27.64 -11.15
CA GLU A 144 6.06 -28.06 -9.75
C GLU A 144 5.24 -27.22 -8.79
N ILE A 145 5.16 -25.90 -9.03
CA ILE A 145 4.32 -24.98 -8.22
C ILE A 145 2.85 -25.34 -8.38
N ALA A 146 2.39 -25.59 -9.61
CA ALA A 146 1.01 -25.95 -9.92
C ALA A 146 0.62 -27.31 -9.29
N ALA A 147 1.50 -28.31 -9.36
CA ALA A 147 1.30 -29.61 -8.74
C ALA A 147 1.15 -29.51 -7.24
N GLU A 148 1.99 -28.69 -6.58
CA GLU A 148 1.94 -28.49 -5.14
C GLU A 148 0.68 -27.74 -4.66
N LEU A 149 0.19 -26.80 -5.49
CA LEU A 149 -1.04 -26.05 -5.21
C LEU A 149 -2.31 -26.80 -5.61
N GLY A 150 -2.20 -27.86 -6.41
CA GLY A 150 -3.34 -28.57 -6.98
C GLY A 150 -4.16 -27.71 -7.96
N LEU A 151 -3.51 -26.77 -8.66
CA LEU A 151 -4.12 -25.84 -9.59
C LEU A 151 -3.62 -26.09 -11.04
N PRO A 152 -4.40 -25.69 -12.07
CA PRO A 152 -3.94 -25.66 -13.44
C PRO A 152 -2.70 -24.76 -13.60
N GLN A 153 -1.77 -25.12 -14.49
CA GLN A 153 -0.57 -24.31 -14.74
C GLN A 153 -0.91 -22.91 -15.24
N GLU A 154 -1.94 -22.80 -16.08
CA GLU A 154 -2.43 -21.53 -16.62
C GLU A 154 -2.84 -20.55 -15.51
N ASP A 155 -3.56 -21.01 -14.49
CA ASP A 155 -3.98 -20.19 -13.37
C ASP A 155 -2.78 -19.70 -12.54
N VAL A 156 -1.74 -20.52 -12.40
CA VAL A 156 -0.52 -20.14 -11.68
C VAL A 156 0.28 -19.10 -12.48
N VAL A 157 0.37 -19.24 -13.80
CA VAL A 157 1.04 -18.26 -14.67
C VAL A 157 0.31 -16.92 -14.60
N ILE A 158 -1.02 -16.91 -14.83
CA ILE A 158 -1.84 -15.70 -14.75
C ILE A 158 -1.70 -15.04 -13.38
N ALA A 159 -1.68 -15.81 -12.31
CA ALA A 159 -1.53 -15.28 -10.96
C ALA A 159 -0.15 -14.64 -10.75
N LEU A 160 0.92 -15.29 -11.17
CA LEU A 160 2.29 -14.76 -11.02
C LEU A 160 2.52 -13.51 -11.88
N GLU A 161 1.99 -13.48 -13.10
CA GLU A 161 2.08 -12.31 -13.98
C GLU A 161 1.27 -11.12 -13.45
N SER A 162 0.15 -11.38 -12.77
CA SER A 162 -0.73 -10.34 -12.24
C SER A 162 -0.13 -9.48 -11.13
N ILE A 163 0.93 -9.94 -10.47
CA ILE A 163 1.62 -9.22 -9.39
C ILE A 163 2.84 -8.43 -9.88
N VAL A 164 3.20 -8.55 -11.15
CA VAL A 164 4.31 -7.78 -11.73
C VAL A 164 3.91 -6.30 -11.76
N SER A 165 4.77 -5.46 -11.19
CA SER A 165 4.56 -4.01 -11.21
C SER A 165 4.77 -3.46 -12.62
N PRO A 166 3.90 -2.55 -13.12
CA PRO A 166 4.13 -1.88 -14.39
C PRO A 166 5.43 -1.07 -14.36
N ILE A 167 6.14 -1.09 -15.46
CA ILE A 167 7.35 -0.29 -15.67
C ILE A 167 6.94 1.04 -16.32
N SER A 168 7.59 2.15 -15.96
CA SER A 168 7.37 3.43 -16.60
C SER A 168 7.87 3.39 -18.06
N LEU A 169 7.08 3.93 -18.99
CA LEU A 169 7.53 4.10 -20.38
C LEU A 169 8.74 5.05 -20.48
N TYR A 170 8.92 5.93 -19.50
CA TYR A 170 10.03 6.87 -19.42
C TYR A 170 11.21 6.34 -18.58
N ASP A 171 11.20 5.07 -18.19
CA ASP A 171 12.37 4.48 -17.54
C ASP A 171 13.50 4.33 -18.58
N PRO A 172 14.73 4.77 -18.26
CA PRO A 172 15.85 4.64 -19.17
C PRO A 172 16.27 3.16 -19.25
N VAL A 173 16.28 2.62 -20.46
CA VAL A 173 16.77 1.26 -20.73
C VAL A 173 18.29 1.28 -20.86
N TYR A 174 18.81 2.32 -21.48
CA TYR A 174 20.25 2.50 -21.70
C TYR A 174 20.64 3.96 -21.57
N SER A 175 21.70 4.22 -20.80
CA SER A 175 22.25 5.56 -20.59
C SER A 175 23.78 5.46 -20.57
N ASP A 176 24.43 5.67 -21.71
CA ASP A 176 25.89 5.62 -21.85
C ASP A 176 26.40 6.91 -22.50
N GLY A 177 26.34 8.02 -21.75
CA GLY A 177 26.97 9.29 -22.13
C GLY A 177 26.47 9.99 -23.39
N GLY A 178 25.47 9.43 -24.08
CA GLY A 178 24.80 9.95 -25.26
C GLY A 178 23.31 10.15 -25.02
N ASP A 179 22.49 10.01 -26.07
CA ASP A 179 21.04 10.10 -25.96
C ASP A 179 20.51 8.93 -25.12
N THR A 180 19.63 9.24 -24.14
CA THR A 180 19.02 8.26 -23.29
C THR A 180 17.88 7.55 -24.06
N ILE A 181 17.96 6.23 -24.19
CA ILE A 181 16.90 5.41 -24.79
C ILE A 181 15.93 5.01 -23.70
N TYR A 182 14.65 5.29 -23.90
CA TYR A 182 13.56 4.97 -22.99
C TYR A 182 12.84 3.67 -23.41
N VAL A 183 12.09 3.07 -22.48
CA VAL A 183 11.21 1.93 -22.79
C VAL A 183 10.23 2.28 -23.91
N LEU A 184 9.73 3.53 -23.94
CA LEU A 184 8.83 4.03 -24.98
C LEU A 184 9.42 3.88 -26.39
N ASP A 185 10.72 4.10 -26.55
CA ASP A 185 11.40 4.03 -27.85
C ASP A 185 11.52 2.59 -28.40
N GLN A 186 11.31 1.59 -27.51
CA GLN A 186 11.35 0.17 -27.86
C GLN A 186 9.96 -0.43 -28.12
N VAL A 187 8.90 0.29 -27.77
CA VAL A 187 7.52 -0.14 -28.03
C VAL A 187 7.18 0.22 -29.46
N GLY A 188 7.31 -0.74 -30.36
CA GLY A 188 6.92 -0.57 -31.77
C GLY A 188 5.40 -0.52 -31.92
N ASP A 189 4.94 0.34 -32.82
CA ASP A 189 3.56 0.32 -33.28
C ASP A 189 3.42 -0.80 -34.34
N ASN A 190 2.80 -1.94 -33.95
CA ASN A 190 2.53 -3.04 -34.85
C ASN A 190 1.35 -2.78 -35.80
N ASN A 191 0.68 -1.65 -35.67
CA ASN A 191 -0.31 -1.19 -36.63
C ASN A 191 0.42 -0.53 -37.80
N ASP A 192 0.92 -1.35 -38.70
CA ASP A 192 1.34 -0.91 -40.01
C ASP A 192 0.08 -0.59 -40.85
N ASP A 193 -0.52 0.58 -40.57
CA ASP A 193 -1.64 1.13 -41.34
C ASP A 193 -1.21 1.56 -42.77
N SER A 194 0.03 1.22 -43.21
CA SER A 194 0.50 1.48 -44.54
C SER A 194 -0.22 0.62 -45.61
N ASN A 195 -0.84 -0.49 -45.24
CA ASN A 195 -1.63 -1.33 -46.15
C ASN A 195 -2.85 -0.64 -46.78
N TRP A 196 -3.42 0.42 -46.14
CA TRP A 196 -4.56 1.14 -46.72
C TRP A 196 -4.16 2.03 -47.88
N LEU A 197 -2.90 2.48 -47.90
CA LEU A 197 -2.38 3.29 -49.01
C LEU A 197 -2.14 2.43 -50.27
N ASP A 198 -1.76 1.18 -50.11
CA ASP A 198 -1.55 0.24 -51.22
C ASP A 198 -2.89 -0.25 -51.81
N GLU A 199 -3.97 -0.32 -51.03
CA GLU A 199 -5.33 -0.62 -51.50
C GLU A 199 -5.97 0.51 -52.29
N ILE A 200 -5.56 1.78 -52.09
CA ILE A 200 -6.08 2.96 -52.87
C ILE A 200 -5.29 3.16 -54.19
N ALA A 201 -4.11 2.58 -54.32
CA ALA A 201 -3.25 2.74 -55.47
C ALA A 201 -3.51 1.72 -56.61
N LEU A 202 -4.48 0.81 -56.47
CA LEU A 202 -4.98 -0.15 -57.46
C LEU A 202 -6.35 0.29 -57.98
#